data_aff3beeb923b84c4091bf77501b44a42
#
_entry.id   aff3beeb923b84c4091bf77501b44a42
#
_cell.length_a   1.000
_cell.length_b   1.000
_cell.length_c   1.000
_cell.angle_alpha   90.00
_cell.angle_beta   90.00
_cell.angle_gamma   90.00
#
_symmetry.space_group_name_H-M   'P 1'
#
loop_
_entity.id
_entity.type
_entity.pdbx_description
1 polymer ?
#
loop_
_entity_poly.entity_id
_entity_poly.type
_entity_poly.pdbx_seq_one_letter_code
_entity_poly.pdbx_strand_id
1 'polypeptide(L)'
;MQSTVQWNHNNGMLFVATTGSGHIVPMDGAEAGGGHNRAPRPMELLLAGTGGCAAYDVVLILKRGRHTIEDCKVHIQAERADEDPKVFTKIHLNFEVVGKNLPEQAVERAVKLSYDKYCSASAMLAKTAKLTYSIHIKNTA
;
A
#
# COMPACT_ATOMS: atom_id res chain seq x y z
N MET A 1 -10.67 7.39 -14.60
CA MET A 1 -10.45 6.01 -14.09
C MET A 1 -11.78 5.34 -13.85
N GLN A 2 -11.88 4.03 -14.06
CA GLN A 2 -13.10 3.26 -13.80
C GLN A 2 -12.76 1.84 -13.37
N SER A 3 -13.66 1.20 -12.68
CA SER A 3 -13.59 -0.20 -12.28
C SER A 3 -15.00 -0.75 -12.10
N THR A 4 -15.18 -2.03 -12.35
CA THR A 4 -16.44 -2.75 -12.09
C THR A 4 -16.17 -3.81 -11.05
N VAL A 5 -17.02 -3.88 -10.03
CA VAL A 5 -16.96 -4.90 -8.98
C VAL A 5 -18.23 -5.71 -9.01
N GLN A 6 -18.09 -7.02 -9.15
CA GLN A 6 -19.21 -7.94 -9.28
C GLN A 6 -19.16 -9.04 -8.22
N TRP A 7 -20.29 -9.29 -7.58
CA TRP A 7 -20.45 -10.40 -6.67
C TRP A 7 -20.62 -11.72 -7.44
N ASN A 8 -19.89 -12.74 -7.01
CA ASN A 8 -20.08 -14.10 -7.51
C ASN A 8 -20.99 -14.86 -6.53
N HIS A 9 -22.30 -14.84 -6.80
CA HIS A 9 -23.33 -15.34 -5.88
C HIS A 9 -23.23 -16.85 -5.56
N ASN A 10 -22.53 -17.63 -6.38
CA ASN A 10 -22.32 -19.05 -6.14
C ASN A 10 -21.12 -19.37 -5.24
N ASN A 11 -20.37 -18.36 -4.81
CA ASN A 11 -19.11 -18.51 -4.06
C ASN A 11 -19.08 -17.68 -2.77
N GLY A 12 -20.14 -17.73 -1.96
CA GLY A 12 -20.20 -17.00 -0.69
C GLY A 12 -20.07 -15.51 -0.88
N MET A 13 -19.06 -14.90 -0.29
CA MET A 13 -18.78 -13.46 -0.36
C MET A 13 -17.61 -13.11 -1.29
N LEU A 14 -17.42 -13.90 -2.34
CA LEU A 14 -16.42 -13.63 -3.36
C LEU A 14 -16.88 -12.52 -4.31
N PHE A 15 -16.07 -11.48 -4.45
CA PHE A 15 -16.23 -10.42 -5.41
C PHE A 15 -15.05 -10.40 -6.37
N VAL A 16 -15.27 -9.97 -7.58
CA VAL A 16 -14.23 -9.82 -8.61
C VAL A 16 -14.28 -8.41 -9.16
N ALA A 17 -13.19 -7.68 -9.03
CA ALA A 17 -13.02 -6.38 -9.65
C ALA A 17 -12.33 -6.52 -11.00
N THR A 18 -12.82 -5.78 -12.00
CA THR A 18 -12.13 -5.58 -13.28
C THR A 18 -11.76 -4.11 -13.38
N THR A 19 -10.46 -3.83 -13.41
CA THR A 19 -9.96 -2.45 -13.47
C THR A 19 -10.04 -1.89 -14.89
N GLY A 20 -10.07 -0.56 -15.00
CA GLY A 20 -10.02 0.11 -16.32
C GLY A 20 -8.76 -0.19 -17.12
N SER A 21 -7.70 -0.66 -16.48
CA SER A 21 -6.47 -1.14 -17.14
C SER A 21 -6.52 -2.60 -17.60
N GLY A 22 -7.66 -3.29 -17.40
CA GLY A 22 -7.89 -4.67 -17.86
C GLY A 22 -7.40 -5.77 -16.92
N HIS A 23 -7.14 -5.44 -15.64
CA HIS A 23 -6.68 -6.41 -14.66
C HIS A 23 -7.82 -6.88 -13.74
N ILE A 24 -7.68 -8.10 -13.25
CA ILE A 24 -8.66 -8.73 -12.37
C ILE A 24 -8.11 -8.78 -10.96
N VAL A 25 -8.93 -8.34 -10.00
CA VAL A 25 -8.60 -8.37 -8.57
C VAL A 25 -9.73 -9.06 -7.81
N PRO A 26 -9.53 -10.28 -7.30
CA PRO A 26 -10.52 -10.93 -6.45
C PRO A 26 -10.50 -10.34 -5.03
N MET A 27 -11.66 -10.38 -4.37
CA MET A 27 -11.83 -10.01 -2.97
C MET A 27 -12.74 -11.02 -2.27
N ASP A 28 -12.46 -11.33 -1.03
CA ASP A 28 -13.28 -12.22 -0.22
C ASP A 28 -13.35 -11.70 1.21
N GLY A 29 -14.20 -12.27 2.01
CA GLY A 29 -14.35 -11.98 3.42
C GLY A 29 -13.77 -13.08 4.33
N ALA A 30 -13.78 -12.80 5.62
CA ALA A 30 -13.52 -13.81 6.65
C ALA A 30 -14.67 -14.81 6.74
N GLU A 31 -14.40 -16.01 7.23
CA GLU A 31 -15.40 -17.06 7.38
C GLU A 31 -16.57 -16.61 8.28
N ALA A 32 -16.27 -15.86 9.34
CA ALA A 32 -17.30 -15.31 10.24
C ALA A 32 -18.30 -14.37 9.53
N GLY A 33 -17.92 -13.77 8.42
CA GLY A 33 -18.77 -12.90 7.58
C GLY A 33 -19.36 -13.61 6.36
N GLY A 34 -19.26 -14.92 6.27
CA GLY A 34 -19.75 -15.71 5.15
C GLY A 34 -18.76 -15.84 3.98
N GLY A 35 -17.55 -15.36 4.15
CA GLY A 35 -16.46 -15.55 3.19
C GLY A 35 -15.75 -16.90 3.41
N HIS A 36 -14.78 -17.16 2.54
CA HIS A 36 -13.97 -18.37 2.58
C HIS A 36 -12.46 -18.11 2.64
N ASN A 37 -12.08 -16.85 2.87
CA ASN A 37 -10.67 -16.42 2.96
C ASN A 37 -9.81 -16.83 1.74
N ARG A 38 -10.40 -16.79 0.54
CA ARG A 38 -9.73 -17.20 -0.72
C ARG A 38 -9.07 -16.04 -1.46
N ALA A 39 -9.30 -14.83 -1.02
CA ALA A 39 -8.76 -13.61 -1.61
C ALA A 39 -8.61 -12.53 -0.53
N PRO A 40 -7.85 -11.47 -0.81
CA PRO A 40 -7.72 -10.37 0.15
C PRO A 40 -9.06 -9.69 0.43
N ARG A 41 -9.17 -9.13 1.62
CA ARG A 41 -10.30 -8.31 2.02
C ARG A 41 -10.22 -6.93 1.36
N PRO A 42 -11.35 -6.27 1.08
CA PRO A 42 -11.35 -4.92 0.50
C PRO A 42 -10.45 -3.92 1.25
N MET A 43 -10.49 -3.91 2.58
CA MET A 43 -9.66 -2.99 3.37
C MET A 43 -8.18 -3.33 3.33
N GLU A 44 -7.81 -4.60 3.17
CA GLU A 44 -6.42 -5.01 2.93
C GLU A 44 -5.89 -4.46 1.59
N LEU A 45 -6.75 -4.40 0.57
CA LEU A 45 -6.38 -3.83 -0.73
C LEU A 45 -6.11 -2.33 -0.66
N LEU A 46 -6.82 -1.60 0.20
CA LEU A 46 -6.51 -0.18 0.44
C LEU A 46 -5.12 0.01 1.04
N LEU A 47 -4.74 -0.84 1.99
CA LEU A 47 -3.39 -0.83 2.56
C LEU A 47 -2.33 -1.25 1.55
N ALA A 48 -2.56 -2.34 0.82
CA ALA A 48 -1.65 -2.82 -0.20
C ALA A 48 -1.44 -1.77 -1.31
N GLY A 49 -2.53 -1.13 -1.76
CA GLY A 49 -2.49 -0.04 -2.72
C GLY A 49 -1.69 1.16 -2.21
N THR A 50 -1.85 1.49 -0.94
CA THR A 50 -1.09 2.58 -0.29
C THR A 50 0.39 2.28 -0.25
N GLY A 51 0.77 1.06 0.17
CA GLY A 51 2.16 0.62 0.17
C GLY A 51 2.78 0.61 -1.22
N GLY A 52 2.04 0.11 -2.20
CA GLY A 52 2.47 0.11 -3.60
C GLY A 52 2.66 1.52 -4.16
N CYS A 53 1.73 2.41 -3.88
CA CYS A 53 1.81 3.83 -4.28
C CYS A 53 3.06 4.50 -3.68
N ALA A 54 3.27 4.34 -2.38
CA ALA A 54 4.42 4.92 -1.69
C ALA A 54 5.76 4.33 -2.15
N ALA A 55 5.85 3.01 -2.28
CA ALA A 55 7.06 2.33 -2.76
C ALA A 55 7.39 2.71 -4.21
N TYR A 56 6.39 2.82 -5.06
CA TYR A 56 6.57 3.24 -6.45
C TYR A 56 7.29 4.59 -6.55
N ASP A 57 6.84 5.58 -5.77
CA ASP A 57 7.46 6.90 -5.74
C ASP A 57 8.92 6.84 -5.29
N VAL A 58 9.21 6.10 -4.22
CA VAL A 58 10.57 5.96 -3.69
C VAL A 58 11.50 5.35 -4.73
N VAL A 59 11.09 4.26 -5.35
CA VAL A 59 11.86 3.59 -6.41
C VAL A 59 12.09 4.54 -7.59
N LEU A 60 11.04 5.22 -8.04
CA LEU A 60 11.11 6.14 -9.17
C LEU A 60 12.05 7.32 -8.89
N ILE A 61 11.93 7.94 -7.72
CA ILE A 61 12.78 9.08 -7.34
C ILE A 61 14.25 8.67 -7.26
N LEU A 62 14.55 7.54 -6.62
CA LEU A 62 15.91 7.02 -6.51
C LEU A 62 16.51 6.65 -7.88
N LYS A 63 15.71 6.01 -8.75
CA LYS A 63 16.16 5.71 -10.12
C LYS A 63 16.44 6.98 -10.94
N ARG A 64 15.58 7.98 -10.85
CA ARG A 64 15.78 9.28 -11.51
C ARG A 64 17.00 10.02 -10.96
N GLY A 65 17.32 9.83 -9.69
CA GLY A 65 18.56 10.31 -9.08
C GLY A 65 19.80 9.48 -9.44
N ARG A 66 19.66 8.47 -10.31
CA ARG A 66 20.72 7.54 -10.75
C ARG A 66 21.35 6.72 -9.61
N HIS A 67 20.56 6.46 -8.58
CA HIS A 67 20.96 5.56 -7.49
C HIS A 67 20.66 4.10 -7.84
N THR A 68 21.54 3.21 -7.43
CA THR A 68 21.37 1.77 -7.64
C THR A 68 20.50 1.18 -6.53
N ILE A 69 19.20 1.17 -6.75
CA ILE A 69 18.24 0.50 -5.88
C ILE A 69 18.01 -0.93 -6.35
N GLU A 70 18.02 -1.89 -5.44
CA GLU A 70 17.85 -3.32 -5.71
C GLU A 70 16.53 -3.86 -5.18
N ASP A 71 16.03 -3.34 -4.06
CA ASP A 71 14.73 -3.72 -3.47
C ASP A 71 14.11 -2.56 -2.71
N CYS A 72 12.80 -2.55 -2.65
CA CYS A 72 12.04 -1.63 -1.83
C CYS A 72 10.82 -2.35 -1.28
N LYS A 73 10.78 -2.50 0.03
CA LYS A 73 9.70 -3.15 0.76
C LYS A 73 9.03 -2.14 1.67
N VAL A 74 7.71 -2.19 1.75
CA VAL A 74 6.97 -1.38 2.72
C VAL A 74 6.13 -2.31 3.59
N HIS A 75 6.48 -2.41 4.86
CA HIS A 75 5.67 -3.09 5.84
C HIS A 75 4.66 -2.11 6.40
N ILE A 76 3.38 -2.48 6.35
CA ILE A 76 2.30 -1.60 6.76
C ILE A 76 1.60 -2.19 7.97
N GLN A 77 1.46 -1.39 9.02
CA GLN A 77 0.66 -1.72 10.19
C GLN A 77 -0.44 -0.67 10.32
N ALA A 78 -1.66 -1.11 10.58
CA ALA A 78 -2.80 -0.22 10.69
C ALA A 78 -3.72 -0.63 11.83
N GLU A 79 -4.35 0.36 12.44
CA GLU A 79 -5.44 0.21 13.39
C GLU A 79 -6.71 0.77 12.78
N ARG A 80 -7.84 0.15 13.09
CA ARG A 80 -9.17 0.56 12.65
C ARG A 80 -10.01 1.03 13.84
N ALA A 81 -11.02 1.86 13.58
CA ALA A 81 -11.99 2.23 14.57
C ALA A 81 -12.75 1.01 15.09
N ASP A 82 -13.12 1.02 16.37
CA ASP A 82 -13.88 -0.07 17.02
C ASP A 82 -15.35 -0.08 16.58
N GLU A 83 -15.88 1.09 16.21
CA GLU A 83 -17.27 1.27 15.80
C GLU A 83 -17.36 1.53 14.28
N ASP A 84 -18.52 1.21 13.72
CA ASP A 84 -18.79 1.47 12.30
C ASP A 84 -18.99 2.97 12.00
N PRO A 85 -18.47 3.45 10.87
CA PRO A 85 -17.61 2.73 9.92
C PRO A 85 -16.19 2.53 10.47
N LYS A 86 -15.71 1.30 10.39
CA LYS A 86 -14.38 0.91 10.88
C LYS A 86 -13.27 1.43 9.97
N VAL A 87 -13.11 2.74 9.92
CA VAL A 87 -12.05 3.41 9.16
C VAL A 87 -10.68 3.15 9.78
N PHE A 88 -9.63 3.29 8.98
CA PHE A 88 -8.28 3.32 9.54
C PHE A 88 -8.09 4.57 10.41
N THR A 89 -7.58 4.36 11.61
CA THR A 89 -7.28 5.44 12.57
C THR A 89 -5.79 5.72 12.69
N LYS A 90 -4.96 4.70 12.49
CA LYS A 90 -3.50 4.81 12.45
C LYS A 90 -2.95 3.92 11.34
N ILE A 91 -1.95 4.43 10.63
CA ILE A 91 -1.21 3.68 9.61
C ILE A 91 0.26 4.01 9.76
N HIS A 92 1.09 3.00 9.91
CA HIS A 92 2.54 3.14 9.92
C HIS A 92 3.15 2.44 8.71
N LEU A 93 3.96 3.16 7.95
CA LEU A 93 4.69 2.68 6.78
C LEU A 93 6.16 2.51 7.15
N ASN A 94 6.64 1.29 7.24
CA ASN A 94 8.05 1.01 7.47
C ASN A 94 8.72 0.66 6.13
N PHE A 95 9.53 1.58 5.61
CA PHE A 95 10.27 1.40 4.36
C PHE A 95 11.57 0.66 4.62
N GLU A 96 11.79 -0.42 3.90
CA GLU A 96 13.06 -1.13 3.83
C GLU A 96 13.61 -0.97 2.41
N VAL A 97 14.70 -0.23 2.26
CA VAL A 97 15.28 0.10 0.95
C VAL A 97 16.66 -0.53 0.86
N VAL A 98 16.87 -1.32 -0.17
CA VAL A 98 18.12 -2.06 -0.40
C VAL A 98 18.75 -1.59 -1.71
N GLY A 99 20.05 -1.39 -1.71
CA GLY A 99 20.79 -1.02 -2.91
C GLY A 99 22.29 -0.92 -2.67
N LYS A 100 23.00 -0.36 -3.65
CA LYS A 100 24.44 -0.18 -3.61
C LYS A 100 24.80 1.28 -3.39
N ASN A 101 25.57 1.53 -2.34
CA ASN A 101 26.03 2.89 -2.01
C ASN A 101 24.90 3.92 -1.99
N LEU A 102 23.75 3.53 -1.46
CA LEU A 102 22.60 4.45 -1.34
C LEU A 102 22.92 5.53 -0.29
N PRO A 103 22.94 6.80 -0.66
CA PRO A 103 23.10 7.87 0.31
C PRO A 103 21.84 7.94 1.19
N GLU A 104 22.04 7.97 2.49
CA GLU A 104 20.94 8.07 3.47
C GLU A 104 20.02 9.25 3.16
N GLN A 105 20.61 10.43 2.92
CA GLN A 105 19.85 11.64 2.59
C GLN A 105 19.00 11.50 1.32
N ALA A 106 19.48 10.75 0.32
CA ALA A 106 18.72 10.53 -0.92
C ALA A 106 17.48 9.65 -0.65
N VAL A 107 17.64 8.61 0.17
CA VAL A 107 16.52 7.73 0.55
C VAL A 107 15.51 8.48 1.42
N GLU A 108 15.97 9.18 2.44
CA GLU A 108 15.11 10.01 3.30
C GLU A 108 14.32 11.03 2.49
N ARG A 109 14.99 11.72 1.56
CA ARG A 109 14.32 12.67 0.67
C ARG A 109 13.27 12.00 -0.21
N ALA A 110 13.57 10.84 -0.77
CA ALA A 110 12.64 10.10 -1.61
C ALA A 110 11.37 9.70 -0.84
N VAL A 111 11.53 9.15 0.37
CA VAL A 111 10.42 8.78 1.24
C VAL A 111 9.62 10.02 1.66
N LYS A 112 10.29 11.09 2.05
CA LYS A 112 9.62 12.34 2.44
C LYS A 112 8.82 12.94 1.29
N LEU A 113 9.35 12.95 0.08
CA LEU A 113 8.64 13.44 -1.10
C LEU A 113 7.43 12.58 -1.45
N SER A 114 7.54 11.25 -1.34
CA SER A 114 6.39 10.37 -1.50
C SER A 114 5.31 10.70 -0.48
N TYR A 115 5.68 10.78 0.78
CA TYR A 115 4.76 11.02 1.90
C TYR A 115 4.09 12.41 1.81
N ASP A 116 4.87 13.46 1.58
CA ASP A 116 4.38 14.85 1.63
C ASP A 116 3.69 15.29 0.34
N LYS A 117 4.05 14.72 -0.81
CA LYS A 117 3.66 15.30 -2.10
C LYS A 117 3.06 14.33 -3.11
N TYR A 118 3.63 13.14 -3.28
CA TYR A 118 3.32 12.32 -4.45
C TYR A 118 2.36 11.15 -4.20
N CYS A 119 2.39 10.52 -3.02
CA CYS A 119 1.54 9.38 -2.76
C CYS A 119 0.08 9.79 -2.56
N SER A 120 -0.72 9.67 -3.61
CA SER A 120 -2.14 10.00 -3.58
C SER A 120 -2.91 9.18 -2.55
N ALA A 121 -2.58 7.90 -2.41
CA ALA A 121 -3.24 7.01 -1.45
C ALA A 121 -2.97 7.47 -0.01
N SER A 122 -1.72 7.78 0.34
CA SER A 122 -1.37 8.31 1.66
C SER A 122 -2.08 9.63 1.96
N ALA A 123 -2.14 10.52 0.98
CA ALA A 123 -2.82 11.81 1.13
C ALA A 123 -4.33 11.64 1.41
N MET A 124 -4.97 10.69 0.77
CA MET A 124 -6.39 10.38 1.00
C MET A 124 -6.61 9.76 2.38
N LEU A 125 -5.84 8.74 2.74
CA LEU A 125 -5.99 8.05 4.02
C LEU A 125 -5.60 8.92 5.22
N ALA A 126 -4.70 9.90 5.04
CA ALA A 126 -4.34 10.87 6.07
C ALA A 126 -5.51 11.77 6.52
N LYS A 127 -6.62 11.80 5.77
CA LYS A 127 -7.82 12.54 6.16
C LYS A 127 -8.57 11.89 7.32
N THR A 128 -8.42 10.59 7.50
CA THR A 128 -9.08 9.83 8.57
C THR A 128 -8.10 9.14 9.52
N ALA A 129 -6.87 8.91 9.10
CA ALA A 129 -5.87 8.17 9.85
C ALA A 129 -4.64 9.02 10.14
N LYS A 130 -4.04 8.79 11.32
CA LYS A 130 -2.70 9.31 11.61
C LYS A 130 -1.68 8.43 10.91
N LEU A 131 -1.01 8.98 9.89
CA LEU A 131 0.06 8.32 9.17
C LEU A 131 1.41 8.66 9.79
N THR A 132 2.26 7.65 9.89
CA THR A 132 3.66 7.77 10.29
C THR A 132 4.52 6.87 9.40
N TYR A 133 5.81 7.13 9.34
CA TYR A 133 6.73 6.25 8.63
C TYR A 133 8.08 6.12 9.35
N SER A 134 8.77 5.05 9.05
CA SER A 134 10.15 4.78 9.41
C SER A 134 10.92 4.26 8.20
N ILE A 135 12.24 4.42 8.23
CA ILE A 135 13.11 4.06 7.10
C ILE A 135 14.23 3.18 7.62
N HIS A 136 14.46 2.07 6.94
CA HIS A 136 15.60 1.19 7.13
C HIS A 136 16.33 1.03 5.80
N ILE A 137 17.64 1.35 5.78
CA ILE A 137 18.45 1.30 4.59
C ILE A 137 19.49 0.19 4.74
N LYS A 138 19.57 -0.68 3.73
CA LYS A 138 20.58 -1.74 3.66
C LYS A 138 21.40 -1.57 2.39
N ASN A 139 22.69 -1.35 2.57
CA ASN A 139 23.63 -1.33 1.45
C ASN A 139 24.24 -2.71 1.23
N THR A 140 24.20 -3.17 -0.01
CA THR A 140 24.83 -4.40 -0.45
C THR A 140 26.26 -4.13 -0.92
N ALA A 141 27.08 -5.15 -0.91
CA ALA A 141 28.48 -5.07 -1.34
C ALA A 141 28.62 -4.88 -2.87
#